data_bdc5ed1b2150310dd1051d4425c84660
#
_entry.id   bdc5ed1b2150310dd1051d4425c84660
#
_cell.length_a   1.000
_cell.length_b   1.000
_cell.length_c   1.000
_cell.angle_alpha   90.00
_cell.angle_beta   90.00
_cell.angle_gamma   90.00
#
_symmetry.space_group_name_H-M   'P 1'
#
loop_
_entity.id
_entity.type
_entity.pdbx_description
1 polymer ?
#
loop_
_entity_poly.entity_id
_entity_poly.type
_entity_poly.pdbx_seq_one_letter_code
_entity_poly.pdbx_strand_id
1 'polypeptide(L)'
;MTTPLLLLPGIMNDGRVWMPVRGAFVQTDRPLVVARTDLHDHVTAIAAAAISLMPEGPFAVAGFSLGGYVSLEVCRQAADRIAGLALIDTGARSDTPESSGNRRQMIEALDSGNSTYAEVAGSFPPKLLHPAHVEDAALVGLLADMARAVGRDGFKRQQTAAMNRPDNRAVLRGVRAPALVLCGADDKVTPPELSDEMAGLLPGGVERVAVATAGHMSTLEQPAAVTTALARWLQRVDAATGSSGTR
;
A
#
# COMPACT_ATOMS: atom_id res chain seq x y z
N MET A 1 -21.79 -13.33 -4.23
CA MET A 1 -21.42 -12.50 -3.05
C MET A 1 -20.13 -11.75 -3.39
N THR A 2 -19.96 -10.54 -2.87
CA THR A 2 -18.74 -9.76 -3.09
C THR A 2 -17.64 -10.19 -2.11
N THR A 3 -16.41 -10.30 -2.60
CA THR A 3 -15.24 -10.69 -1.78
C THR A 3 -14.88 -9.57 -0.80
N PRO A 4 -14.74 -9.82 0.52
CA PRO A 4 -14.26 -8.82 1.48
C PRO A 4 -12.93 -8.22 1.06
N LEU A 5 -12.68 -6.93 1.36
CA LEU A 5 -11.48 -6.21 0.96
C LEU A 5 -10.78 -5.60 2.17
N LEU A 6 -9.50 -5.95 2.32
CA LEU A 6 -8.57 -5.34 3.26
C LEU A 6 -7.77 -4.24 2.56
N LEU A 7 -7.76 -3.03 3.13
CA LEU A 7 -6.98 -1.88 2.66
C LEU A 7 -5.89 -1.53 3.67
N LEU A 8 -4.66 -1.39 3.19
CA LEU A 8 -3.45 -1.14 3.98
C LEU A 8 -2.77 0.17 3.54
N PRO A 9 -2.81 1.23 4.37
CA PRO A 9 -2.18 2.52 4.08
C PRO A 9 -0.64 2.47 4.10
N GLY A 10 -0.01 3.52 3.54
CA GLY A 10 1.42 3.75 3.54
C GLY A 10 1.96 4.41 4.82
N ILE A 11 3.26 4.77 4.79
CA ILE A 11 3.91 5.56 5.85
C ILE A 11 3.29 6.95 5.90
N MET A 12 3.02 7.44 7.13
CA MET A 12 2.33 8.71 7.39
C MET A 12 0.94 8.82 6.77
N ASN A 13 0.34 7.69 6.35
CA ASN A 13 -1.01 7.66 5.81
C ASN A 13 -1.97 6.90 6.73
N ASP A 14 -3.23 7.25 6.62
CA ASP A 14 -4.36 6.54 7.22
C ASP A 14 -5.41 6.22 6.15
N GLY A 15 -6.62 5.84 6.55
CA GLY A 15 -7.69 5.47 5.61
C GLY A 15 -8.05 6.53 4.57
N ARG A 16 -7.66 7.80 4.79
CA ARG A 16 -7.91 8.90 3.86
C ARG A 16 -7.18 8.75 2.54
N VAL A 17 -6.05 8.03 2.49
CA VAL A 17 -5.35 7.72 1.23
C VAL A 17 -6.22 6.94 0.23
N TRP A 18 -7.25 6.23 0.73
CA TRP A 18 -8.18 5.44 -0.06
C TRP A 18 -9.48 6.18 -0.40
N MET A 19 -9.75 7.33 0.23
CA MET A 19 -11.01 8.06 0.06
C MET A 19 -11.29 8.51 -1.39
N PRO A 20 -10.31 9.07 -2.14
CA PRO A 20 -10.56 9.50 -3.52
C PRO A 20 -10.87 8.34 -4.47
N VAL A 21 -10.41 7.11 -4.16
CA VAL A 21 -10.62 5.91 -4.99
C VAL A 21 -11.75 5.02 -4.46
N ARG A 22 -12.47 5.47 -3.41
CA ARG A 22 -13.57 4.70 -2.80
C ARG A 22 -14.66 4.30 -3.80
N GLY A 23 -14.84 5.04 -4.87
CA GLY A 23 -15.78 4.71 -5.95
C GLY A 23 -15.59 3.32 -6.53
N ALA A 24 -14.36 2.75 -6.47
CA ALA A 24 -14.09 1.38 -6.87
C ALA A 24 -14.72 0.34 -5.92
N PHE A 25 -15.06 0.73 -4.69
CA PHE A 25 -15.45 -0.19 -3.62
C PHE A 25 -16.93 -0.12 -3.25
N VAL A 26 -17.57 1.06 -3.38
CA VAL A 26 -18.90 1.33 -2.80
C VAL A 26 -20.09 0.95 -3.69
N GLN A 27 -19.85 0.54 -4.94
CA GLN A 27 -20.94 0.11 -5.84
C GLN A 27 -21.49 -1.29 -5.50
N THR A 28 -20.92 -1.93 -4.49
CA THR A 28 -21.31 -3.27 -4.03
C THR A 28 -21.33 -3.27 -2.51
N ASP A 29 -22.21 -4.07 -1.89
CA ASP A 29 -22.23 -4.31 -0.44
C ASP A 29 -20.99 -5.11 0.03
N ARG A 30 -19.81 -4.69 -0.43
CA ARG A 30 -18.52 -5.33 -0.11
C ARG A 30 -18.11 -4.98 1.31
N PRO A 31 -17.86 -5.97 2.18
CA PRO A 31 -17.23 -5.72 3.46
C PRO A 31 -15.83 -5.11 3.24
N LEU A 32 -15.61 -3.92 3.81
CA LEU A 32 -14.39 -3.13 3.66
C LEU A 32 -13.74 -2.91 5.01
N VAL A 33 -12.48 -3.30 5.15
CA VAL A 33 -11.67 -3.07 6.34
C VAL A 33 -10.46 -2.24 5.96
N VAL A 34 -10.25 -1.12 6.64
CA VAL A 34 -9.01 -0.34 6.57
C VAL A 34 -8.22 -0.60 7.85
N ALA A 35 -7.13 -1.33 7.75
CA ALA A 35 -6.29 -1.62 8.91
C ALA A 35 -5.26 -0.52 9.15
N ARG A 36 -4.88 -0.32 10.40
CA ARG A 36 -3.81 0.60 10.80
C ARG A 36 -2.45 -0.06 10.60
N THR A 37 -1.51 0.70 10.03
CA THR A 37 -0.11 0.25 9.79
C THR A 37 0.88 0.89 10.77
N ASP A 38 0.41 1.72 11.69
CA ASP A 38 1.21 2.53 12.61
C ASP A 38 1.25 2.00 14.05
N LEU A 39 0.64 0.84 14.34
CA LEU A 39 0.54 0.28 15.68
C LEU A 39 1.71 -0.65 16.05
N HIS A 40 2.40 -1.22 15.08
CA HIS A 40 3.50 -2.16 15.26
C HIS A 40 4.73 -1.74 14.43
N ASP A 41 5.90 -2.20 14.83
CA ASP A 41 7.20 -1.91 14.23
C ASP A 41 7.76 -3.04 13.35
N HIS A 42 6.94 -4.06 13.05
CA HIS A 42 7.26 -5.17 12.16
C HIS A 42 6.09 -5.46 11.22
N VAL A 43 6.37 -5.62 9.92
CA VAL A 43 5.35 -5.96 8.91
C VAL A 43 4.59 -7.24 9.26
N THR A 44 5.25 -8.21 9.90
CA THR A 44 4.63 -9.47 10.37
C THR A 44 3.54 -9.22 11.40
N ALA A 45 3.78 -8.35 12.38
CA ALA A 45 2.80 -8.02 13.42
C ALA A 45 1.65 -7.17 12.85
N ILE A 46 1.96 -6.23 11.94
CA ILE A 46 0.94 -5.44 11.24
C ILE A 46 0.03 -6.36 10.42
N ALA A 47 0.61 -7.31 9.68
CA ALA A 47 -0.15 -8.28 8.88
C ALA A 47 -1.05 -9.16 9.73
N ALA A 48 -0.54 -9.72 10.83
CA ALA A 48 -1.32 -10.55 11.75
C ALA A 48 -2.50 -9.77 12.35
N ALA A 49 -2.28 -8.54 12.79
CA ALA A 49 -3.33 -7.65 13.30
C ALA A 49 -4.38 -7.33 12.21
N ALA A 50 -3.95 -7.07 10.98
CA ALA A 50 -4.86 -6.79 9.87
C ALA A 50 -5.70 -8.01 9.47
N ILE A 51 -5.11 -9.20 9.43
CA ILE A 51 -5.81 -10.46 9.15
C ILE A 51 -6.89 -10.75 10.20
N SER A 52 -6.63 -10.45 11.48
CA SER A 52 -7.60 -10.68 12.56
C SER A 52 -8.86 -9.81 12.47
N LEU A 53 -8.82 -8.72 11.70
CA LEU A 53 -9.99 -7.86 11.44
C LEU A 53 -10.88 -8.41 10.32
N MET A 54 -10.38 -9.36 9.53
CA MET A 54 -11.11 -9.89 8.39
C MET A 54 -12.09 -10.99 8.81
N PRO A 55 -13.29 -11.03 8.23
CA PRO A 55 -14.21 -12.15 8.44
C PRO A 55 -13.57 -13.46 8.02
N GLU A 56 -14.12 -14.58 8.50
CA GLU A 56 -13.70 -15.92 8.05
C GLU A 56 -13.87 -16.09 6.54
N GLY A 57 -13.03 -16.96 5.95
CA GLY A 57 -13.05 -17.25 4.51
C GLY A 57 -12.13 -16.37 3.68
N PRO A 58 -12.29 -16.42 2.34
CA PRO A 58 -11.42 -15.68 1.41
C PRO A 58 -11.64 -14.17 1.46
N PHE A 59 -10.57 -13.41 1.24
CA PHE A 59 -10.61 -11.94 1.12
C PHE A 59 -9.55 -11.44 0.11
N ALA A 60 -9.81 -10.27 -0.44
CA ALA A 60 -8.84 -9.53 -1.25
C ALA A 60 -8.06 -8.54 -0.38
N VAL A 61 -6.81 -8.25 -0.75
CA VAL A 61 -5.98 -7.25 -0.07
C VAL A 61 -5.41 -6.25 -1.06
N ALA A 62 -5.50 -4.97 -0.73
CA ALA A 62 -4.87 -3.89 -1.47
C ALA A 62 -3.96 -3.08 -0.54
N GLY A 63 -2.68 -2.94 -0.90
CA GLY A 63 -1.69 -2.22 -0.13
C GLY A 63 -1.03 -1.11 -0.91
N PHE A 64 -0.96 0.06 -0.29
CA PHE A 64 -0.29 1.24 -0.79
C PHE A 64 1.04 1.43 -0.06
N SER A 65 2.16 1.56 -0.81
CA SER A 65 3.49 1.83 -0.25
C SER A 65 3.88 0.82 0.85
N LEU A 66 4.07 1.23 2.11
CA LEU A 66 4.27 0.32 3.25
C LEU A 66 3.16 -0.75 3.32
N GLY A 67 1.92 -0.36 3.05
CA GLY A 67 0.79 -1.29 2.99
C GLY A 67 0.99 -2.41 1.98
N GLY A 68 1.73 -2.17 0.89
CA GLY A 68 2.14 -3.20 -0.07
C GLY A 68 3.11 -4.21 0.54
N TYR A 69 4.11 -3.77 1.32
CA TYR A 69 5.00 -4.67 2.06
C TYR A 69 4.22 -5.55 3.04
N VAL A 70 3.24 -4.94 3.73
CA VAL A 70 2.33 -5.66 4.65
C VAL A 70 1.42 -6.63 3.87
N SER A 71 0.93 -6.24 2.69
CA SER A 71 0.08 -7.12 1.85
C SER A 71 0.82 -8.40 1.44
N LEU A 72 2.10 -8.31 1.11
CA LEU A 72 2.92 -9.49 0.82
C LEU A 72 3.09 -10.39 2.04
N GLU A 73 3.21 -9.79 3.21
CA GLU A 73 3.26 -10.53 4.47
C GLU A 73 1.90 -11.16 4.82
N VAL A 74 0.78 -10.47 4.51
CA VAL A 74 -0.58 -11.05 4.58
C VAL A 74 -0.69 -12.27 3.67
N CYS A 75 -0.20 -12.19 2.42
CA CYS A 75 -0.17 -13.33 1.50
C CYS A 75 0.66 -14.50 2.05
N ARG A 76 1.75 -14.23 2.77
CA ARG A 76 2.57 -15.28 3.39
C ARG A 76 1.86 -15.95 4.57
N GLN A 77 1.14 -15.18 5.41
CA GLN A 77 0.49 -15.69 6.62
C GLN A 77 -0.87 -16.34 6.36
N ALA A 78 -1.59 -15.89 5.33
CA ALA A 78 -2.95 -16.32 5.03
C ALA A 78 -3.12 -16.77 3.56
N ALA A 79 -2.13 -17.50 3.03
CA ALA A 79 -2.04 -17.85 1.61
C ALA A 79 -3.33 -18.46 1.05
N ASP A 80 -3.96 -19.38 1.82
CA ASP A 80 -5.18 -20.07 1.41
C ASP A 80 -6.44 -19.20 1.45
N ARG A 81 -6.34 -17.98 2.01
CA ARG A 81 -7.44 -17.02 2.11
C ARG A 81 -7.34 -15.90 1.10
N ILE A 82 -6.25 -15.79 0.35
CA ILE A 82 -6.04 -14.67 -0.58
C ILE A 82 -6.85 -14.89 -1.86
N ALA A 83 -7.92 -14.12 -2.01
CA ALA A 83 -8.77 -14.12 -3.20
C ALA A 83 -8.32 -13.08 -4.26
N GLY A 84 -7.52 -12.08 -3.87
CA GLY A 84 -6.98 -11.07 -4.76
C GLY A 84 -5.87 -10.26 -4.10
N LEU A 85 -4.91 -9.77 -4.90
CA LEU A 85 -3.79 -8.95 -4.45
C LEU A 85 -3.67 -7.69 -5.31
N ALA A 86 -3.71 -6.50 -4.70
CA ALA A 86 -3.35 -5.25 -5.36
C ALA A 86 -2.16 -4.59 -4.65
N LEU A 87 -1.12 -4.30 -5.42
CA LEU A 87 0.12 -3.66 -4.98
C LEU A 87 0.22 -2.30 -5.67
N ILE A 88 0.17 -1.22 -4.87
CA ILE A 88 0.10 0.15 -5.38
C ILE A 88 1.28 0.96 -4.83
N ASP A 89 2.05 1.56 -5.72
CA ASP A 89 3.23 2.39 -5.41
C ASP A 89 4.13 1.72 -4.35
N THR A 90 4.59 0.50 -4.63
CA THR A 90 5.32 -0.33 -3.66
C THR A 90 6.37 -1.23 -4.34
N GLY A 91 6.99 -2.11 -3.57
CA GLY A 91 7.97 -3.09 -4.04
C GLY A 91 7.93 -4.38 -3.22
N ALA A 92 8.70 -5.40 -3.63
CA ALA A 92 8.76 -6.69 -2.94
C ALA A 92 10.12 -6.97 -2.28
N ARG A 93 11.12 -6.12 -2.50
CA ARG A 93 12.48 -6.32 -1.97
C ARG A 93 12.57 -5.90 -0.49
N SER A 94 13.52 -6.48 0.23
CA SER A 94 13.97 -5.94 1.52
C SER A 94 14.48 -4.50 1.36
N ASP A 95 14.61 -3.78 2.46
CA ASP A 95 15.18 -2.43 2.44
C ASP A 95 16.65 -2.47 2.05
N THR A 96 17.14 -1.45 1.34
CA THR A 96 18.57 -1.32 1.03
C THR A 96 19.31 -0.76 2.25
N PRO A 97 20.64 -1.02 2.37
CA PRO A 97 21.46 -0.40 3.43
C PRO A 97 21.35 1.12 3.44
N GLU A 98 21.31 1.76 2.27
CA GLU A 98 21.15 3.20 2.12
C GLU A 98 19.79 3.68 2.63
N SER A 99 18.69 3.06 2.17
CA SER A 99 17.34 3.41 2.62
C SER A 99 17.18 3.22 4.12
N SER A 100 17.70 2.11 4.66
CA SER A 100 17.72 1.84 6.11
C SER A 100 18.55 2.87 6.87
N GLY A 101 19.67 3.32 6.32
CA GLY A 101 20.47 4.42 6.87
C GLY A 101 19.68 5.72 6.97
N ASN A 102 19.01 6.12 5.89
CA ASN A 102 18.21 7.32 5.84
C ASN A 102 17.04 7.26 6.86
N ARG A 103 16.39 6.10 7.02
CA ARG A 103 15.32 5.90 8.00
C ARG A 103 15.81 6.04 9.43
N ARG A 104 16.98 5.45 9.75
CA ARG A 104 17.60 5.58 11.09
C ARG A 104 17.95 7.03 11.39
N GLN A 105 18.53 7.77 10.44
CA GLN A 105 18.83 9.19 10.62
C GLN A 105 17.58 10.01 10.91
N MET A 106 16.46 9.76 10.23
CA MET A 106 15.19 10.44 10.52
C MET A 106 14.68 10.13 11.95
N ILE A 107 14.77 8.88 12.38
CA ILE A 107 14.37 8.47 13.73
C ILE A 107 15.27 9.15 14.77
N GLU A 108 16.59 9.12 14.55
CA GLU A 108 17.57 9.74 15.44
C GLU A 108 17.41 11.25 15.55
N ALA A 109 17.15 11.94 14.43
CA ALA A 109 16.89 13.38 14.43
C ALA A 109 15.63 13.75 15.25
N LEU A 110 14.60 12.90 15.21
CA LEU A 110 13.43 13.05 16.05
C LEU A 110 13.72 12.78 17.53
N ASP A 111 14.51 11.75 17.83
CA ASP A 111 14.79 11.34 19.23
C ASP A 111 15.75 12.29 19.94
N SER A 112 16.73 12.85 19.23
CA SER A 112 17.65 13.86 19.73
C SER A 112 17.05 15.27 19.81
N GLY A 113 15.86 15.49 19.23
CA GLY A 113 15.23 16.81 19.13
C GLY A 113 15.87 17.73 18.09
N ASN A 114 16.74 17.22 17.23
CA ASN A 114 17.35 18.00 16.13
C ASN A 114 16.33 18.35 15.03
N SER A 115 15.22 17.63 14.98
CA SER A 115 14.07 17.96 14.11
C SER A 115 12.76 17.68 14.85
N THR A 116 11.76 18.49 14.56
CA THR A 116 10.38 18.22 14.97
C THR A 116 9.74 17.25 13.98
N TYR A 117 8.71 16.53 14.42
CA TYR A 117 7.95 15.67 13.52
C TYR A 117 7.26 16.45 12.38
N ALA A 118 6.83 17.69 12.65
CA ALA A 118 6.23 18.55 11.63
C ALA A 118 7.23 18.93 10.51
N GLU A 119 8.48 19.23 10.86
CA GLU A 119 9.53 19.50 9.88
C GLU A 119 9.84 18.25 9.05
N VAL A 120 9.98 17.09 9.68
CA VAL A 120 10.19 15.82 8.98
C VAL A 120 9.02 15.56 8.02
N ALA A 121 7.78 15.60 8.50
CA ALA A 121 6.60 15.35 7.67
C ALA A 121 6.47 16.36 6.52
N GLY A 122 6.75 17.64 6.77
CA GLY A 122 6.73 18.72 5.77
C GLY A 122 7.79 18.59 4.67
N SER A 123 8.83 17.78 4.88
CA SER A 123 9.87 17.53 3.88
C SER A 123 9.50 16.49 2.82
N PHE A 124 8.40 15.76 3.01
CA PHE A 124 8.02 14.64 2.14
C PHE A 124 7.27 15.04 0.86
N PRO A 125 6.30 15.98 0.86
CA PRO A 125 5.47 16.24 -0.32
C PRO A 125 6.26 16.44 -1.63
N PRO A 126 7.37 17.19 -1.67
CA PRO A 126 8.15 17.36 -2.90
C PRO A 126 8.82 16.08 -3.41
N LYS A 127 8.96 15.07 -2.54
CA LYS A 127 9.56 13.76 -2.88
C LYS A 127 8.49 12.74 -3.29
N LEU A 128 7.26 12.94 -2.80
CA LEU A 128 6.16 12.01 -3.01
C LEU A 128 5.32 12.36 -4.24
N LEU A 129 5.14 13.66 -4.49
CA LEU A 129 4.21 14.14 -5.52
C LEU A 129 4.89 14.32 -6.86
N HIS A 130 4.13 14.13 -7.92
CA HIS A 130 4.52 14.57 -9.26
C HIS A 130 4.70 16.11 -9.30
N PRO A 131 5.67 16.66 -10.05
CA PRO A 131 5.92 18.11 -10.11
C PRO A 131 4.68 18.98 -10.37
N ALA A 132 3.72 18.48 -11.14
CA ALA A 132 2.46 19.19 -11.40
C ALA A 132 1.55 19.35 -10.18
N HIS A 133 1.79 18.61 -9.09
CA HIS A 133 0.91 18.55 -7.91
C HIS A 133 1.59 19.03 -6.63
N VAL A 134 2.88 19.35 -6.65
CA VAL A 134 3.63 19.76 -5.43
C VAL A 134 3.13 21.09 -4.83
N GLU A 135 2.46 21.91 -5.62
CA GLU A 135 1.90 23.18 -5.18
C GLU A 135 0.38 23.10 -4.89
N ASP A 136 -0.24 21.91 -5.05
CA ASP A 136 -1.64 21.71 -4.67
C ASP A 136 -1.78 21.76 -3.15
N ALA A 137 -2.23 22.90 -2.64
CA ALA A 137 -2.38 23.14 -1.21
C ALA A 137 -3.37 22.17 -0.54
N ALA A 138 -4.41 21.72 -1.23
CA ALA A 138 -5.39 20.77 -0.71
C ALA A 138 -4.76 19.39 -0.53
N LEU A 139 -3.98 18.94 -1.53
CA LEU A 139 -3.28 17.67 -1.50
C LEU A 139 -2.17 17.67 -0.44
N VAL A 140 -1.33 18.72 -0.42
CA VAL A 140 -0.28 18.87 0.62
C VAL A 140 -0.88 18.95 2.02
N GLY A 141 -2.00 19.68 2.18
CA GLY A 141 -2.74 19.76 3.43
C GLY A 141 -3.26 18.39 3.90
N LEU A 142 -3.82 17.60 2.98
CA LEU A 142 -4.28 16.23 3.27
C LEU A 142 -3.13 15.31 3.73
N LEU A 143 -1.96 15.39 3.08
CA LEU A 143 -0.78 14.63 3.50
C LEU A 143 -0.33 15.04 4.91
N ALA A 144 -0.30 16.33 5.20
CA ALA A 144 0.07 16.84 6.54
C ALA A 144 -0.94 16.39 7.61
N ASP A 145 -2.24 16.36 7.30
CA ASP A 145 -3.29 15.93 8.23
C ASP A 145 -3.23 14.41 8.50
N MET A 146 -2.92 13.60 7.49
CA MET A 146 -2.68 12.16 7.69
C MET A 146 -1.42 11.92 8.52
N ALA A 147 -0.32 12.60 8.20
CA ALA A 147 0.91 12.51 8.99
C ALA A 147 0.67 12.89 10.45
N ARG A 148 -0.06 14.00 10.72
CA ARG A 148 -0.42 14.41 12.09
C ARG A 148 -1.23 13.34 12.82
N ALA A 149 -2.17 12.69 12.15
CA ALA A 149 -2.99 11.64 12.74
C ALA A 149 -2.18 10.38 13.10
N VAL A 150 -1.20 9.99 12.26
CA VAL A 150 -0.26 8.90 12.54
C VAL A 150 0.66 9.27 13.71
N GLY A 151 1.11 10.52 13.76
CA GLY A 151 1.97 11.05 14.81
C GLY A 151 3.41 10.50 14.79
N ARG A 152 4.27 11.12 15.62
CA ARG A 152 5.69 10.81 15.70
C ARG A 152 5.97 9.33 16.00
N ASP A 153 5.31 8.76 16.98
CA ASP A 153 5.56 7.38 17.39
C ASP A 153 5.05 6.36 16.38
N GLY A 154 3.91 6.64 15.74
CA GLY A 154 3.41 5.84 14.62
C GLY A 154 4.39 5.85 13.44
N PHE A 155 4.88 7.02 13.07
CA PHE A 155 5.90 7.17 12.04
C PHE A 155 7.17 6.37 12.35
N LYS A 156 7.69 6.44 13.57
CA LYS A 156 8.88 5.68 13.98
C LYS A 156 8.65 4.17 13.85
N ARG A 157 7.49 3.67 14.30
CA ARG A 157 7.13 2.25 14.11
C ARG A 157 7.04 1.87 12.64
N GLN A 158 6.39 2.67 11.80
CA GLN A 158 6.30 2.43 10.37
C GLN A 158 7.68 2.42 9.69
N GLN A 159 8.58 3.34 10.04
CA GLN A 159 9.95 3.36 9.52
C GLN A 159 10.71 2.09 9.94
N THR A 160 10.57 1.67 11.19
CA THR A 160 11.20 0.44 11.71
C THR A 160 10.66 -0.80 11.01
N ALA A 161 9.33 -0.88 10.80
CA ALA A 161 8.71 -1.96 10.04
C ALA A 161 9.21 -2.03 8.60
N ALA A 162 9.38 -0.88 7.94
CA ALA A 162 9.91 -0.80 6.58
C ALA A 162 11.38 -1.26 6.50
N MET A 163 12.23 -0.85 7.47
CA MET A 163 13.64 -1.29 7.54
C MET A 163 13.80 -2.79 7.69
N ASN A 164 12.93 -3.40 8.51
CA ASN A 164 13.04 -4.81 8.88
C ASN A 164 12.21 -5.74 7.97
N ARG A 165 11.62 -5.21 6.88
CA ARG A 165 10.82 -6.03 5.97
C ARG A 165 11.67 -7.09 5.27
N PRO A 166 11.19 -8.33 5.17
CA PRO A 166 11.89 -9.37 4.40
C PRO A 166 11.81 -9.10 2.89
N ASP A 167 12.66 -9.80 2.14
CA ASP A 167 12.50 -9.92 0.69
C ASP A 167 11.35 -10.89 0.39
N ASN A 168 10.25 -10.33 -0.10
CA ASN A 168 9.01 -11.06 -0.38
C ASN A 168 8.83 -11.42 -1.87
N ARG A 169 9.88 -11.34 -2.70
CA ARG A 169 9.80 -11.74 -4.12
C ARG A 169 9.44 -13.22 -4.29
N ALA A 170 9.84 -14.08 -3.36
CA ALA A 170 9.42 -15.48 -3.36
C ALA A 170 7.92 -15.67 -3.10
N VAL A 171 7.31 -14.84 -2.28
CA VAL A 171 5.87 -14.87 -1.99
C VAL A 171 5.06 -14.59 -3.25
N LEU A 172 5.47 -13.64 -4.08
CA LEU A 172 4.78 -13.30 -5.34
C LEU A 172 4.64 -14.50 -6.26
N ARG A 173 5.65 -15.37 -6.35
CA ARG A 173 5.62 -16.58 -7.18
C ARG A 173 4.56 -17.61 -6.73
N GLY A 174 4.11 -17.51 -5.49
CA GLY A 174 3.06 -18.36 -4.91
C GLY A 174 1.65 -17.82 -5.09
N VAL A 175 1.47 -16.54 -5.40
CA VAL A 175 0.14 -15.90 -5.51
C VAL A 175 -0.54 -16.34 -6.79
N ARG A 176 -1.67 -17.06 -6.66
CA ARG A 176 -2.50 -17.55 -7.79
C ARG A 176 -3.75 -16.71 -8.04
N ALA A 177 -4.11 -15.89 -7.06
CA ALA A 177 -5.29 -15.02 -7.15
C ALA A 177 -5.07 -13.89 -8.21
N PRO A 178 -6.16 -13.33 -8.77
CA PRO A 178 -6.07 -12.17 -9.63
C PRO A 178 -5.28 -11.04 -8.98
N ALA A 179 -4.28 -10.53 -9.68
CA ALA A 179 -3.40 -9.50 -9.17
C ALA A 179 -3.47 -8.19 -9.97
N LEU A 180 -3.27 -7.07 -9.28
CA LEU A 180 -3.03 -5.74 -9.83
C LEU A 180 -1.71 -5.22 -9.29
N VAL A 181 -0.82 -4.76 -10.17
CA VAL A 181 0.38 -4.01 -9.83
C VAL A 181 0.25 -2.64 -10.49
N LEU A 182 0.18 -1.59 -9.68
CA LEU A 182 -0.04 -0.22 -10.15
C LEU A 182 1.01 0.71 -9.54
N CYS A 183 1.54 1.64 -10.33
CA CYS A 183 2.36 2.73 -9.80
C CYS A 183 2.16 4.01 -10.58
N GLY A 184 2.50 5.15 -9.96
CA GLY A 184 2.71 6.39 -10.69
C GLY A 184 3.85 6.24 -11.69
N ALA A 185 3.70 6.79 -12.89
CA ALA A 185 4.74 6.74 -13.93
C ALA A 185 6.00 7.53 -13.53
N ASP A 186 5.85 8.50 -12.65
CA ASP A 186 6.91 9.38 -12.17
C ASP A 186 7.24 9.15 -10.67
N ASP A 187 6.91 7.95 -10.14
CA ASP A 187 7.19 7.59 -8.75
C ASP A 187 8.71 7.44 -8.54
N LYS A 188 9.27 8.34 -7.71
CA LYS A 188 10.71 8.36 -7.35
C LYS A 188 11.02 7.61 -6.06
N VAL A 189 9.99 7.22 -5.30
CA VAL A 189 10.13 6.49 -4.04
C VAL A 189 10.17 4.98 -4.29
N THR A 190 9.24 4.50 -5.10
CA THR A 190 9.18 3.13 -5.58
C THR A 190 9.07 3.13 -7.11
N PRO A 191 10.20 3.32 -7.81
CA PRO A 191 10.20 3.52 -9.26
C PRO A 191 9.50 2.40 -10.03
N PRO A 192 8.95 2.69 -11.23
CA PRO A 192 8.17 1.75 -12.04
C PRO A 192 8.83 0.39 -12.26
N GLU A 193 10.15 0.32 -12.26
CA GLU A 193 10.93 -0.92 -12.42
C GLU A 193 10.65 -1.92 -11.29
N LEU A 194 10.34 -1.46 -10.06
CA LEU A 194 9.93 -2.34 -8.97
C LEU A 194 8.57 -2.96 -9.21
N SER A 195 7.67 -2.21 -9.83
CA SER A 195 6.36 -2.70 -10.25
C SER A 195 6.49 -3.70 -11.41
N ASP A 196 7.38 -3.45 -12.37
CA ASP A 196 7.66 -4.36 -13.47
C ASP A 196 8.27 -5.68 -12.95
N GLU A 197 9.19 -5.59 -11.98
CA GLU A 197 9.72 -6.78 -11.29
C GLU A 197 8.60 -7.59 -10.62
N MET A 198 7.73 -6.93 -9.84
CA MET A 198 6.65 -7.63 -9.15
C MET A 198 5.68 -8.30 -10.14
N ALA A 199 5.31 -7.60 -11.21
CA ALA A 199 4.45 -8.14 -12.25
C ALA A 199 5.08 -9.35 -12.96
N GLY A 200 6.38 -9.32 -13.23
CA GLY A 200 7.14 -10.42 -13.83
C GLY A 200 7.30 -11.65 -12.90
N LEU A 201 7.13 -11.48 -11.59
CA LEU A 201 7.21 -12.57 -10.61
C LEU A 201 5.87 -13.25 -10.36
N LEU A 202 4.76 -12.58 -10.65
CA LEU A 202 3.42 -13.13 -10.50
C LEU A 202 3.13 -14.16 -11.60
N PRO A 203 2.60 -15.37 -11.28
CA PRO A 203 2.54 -16.48 -12.22
C PRO A 203 1.46 -16.36 -13.30
N GLY A 204 0.65 -15.32 -13.28
CA GLY A 204 -0.38 -15.04 -14.28
C GLY A 204 -1.57 -14.29 -13.71
N GLY A 205 -2.43 -13.80 -14.60
CA GLY A 205 -3.62 -13.02 -14.18
C GLY A 205 -3.29 -11.64 -13.60
N VAL A 206 -2.07 -11.14 -13.79
CA VAL A 206 -1.65 -9.82 -13.32
C VAL A 206 -2.03 -8.74 -14.33
N GLU A 207 -2.59 -7.65 -13.82
CA GLU A 207 -2.72 -6.40 -14.57
C GLU A 207 -1.65 -5.43 -14.07
N ARG A 208 -0.79 -4.93 -14.98
CA ARG A 208 0.22 -3.92 -14.70
C ARG A 208 -0.25 -2.57 -15.22
N VAL A 209 -0.32 -1.57 -14.36
CA VAL A 209 -0.78 -0.21 -14.71
C VAL A 209 0.27 0.82 -14.31
N ALA A 210 0.71 1.65 -15.25
CA ALA A 210 1.46 2.87 -14.98
C ALA A 210 0.51 4.07 -15.11
N VAL A 211 0.42 4.87 -14.07
CA VAL A 211 -0.49 6.02 -14.00
C VAL A 211 0.26 7.27 -14.41
N ALA A 212 -0.06 7.82 -15.57
CA ALA A 212 0.57 9.03 -16.08
C ALA A 212 0.32 10.25 -15.16
N THR A 213 1.27 11.17 -15.09
CA THR A 213 1.20 12.41 -14.29
C THR A 213 0.91 12.09 -12.79
N ALA A 214 1.52 11.04 -12.27
CA ALA A 214 1.45 10.65 -10.86
C ALA A 214 2.84 10.28 -10.36
N GLY A 215 3.18 10.79 -9.19
CA GLY A 215 4.32 10.37 -8.37
C GLY A 215 3.96 9.19 -7.49
N HIS A 216 4.45 9.21 -6.25
CA HIS A 216 4.22 8.14 -5.27
C HIS A 216 2.81 8.11 -4.67
N MET A 217 2.04 9.16 -4.83
CA MET A 217 0.69 9.27 -4.25
C MET A 217 -0.40 9.05 -5.31
N SER A 218 -0.24 8.03 -6.17
CA SER A 218 -1.11 7.82 -7.33
C SER A 218 -2.61 7.77 -6.99
N THR A 219 -2.98 7.23 -5.83
CA THR A 219 -4.36 7.20 -5.32
C THR A 219 -4.96 8.58 -5.08
N LEU A 220 -4.13 9.57 -4.78
CA LEU A 220 -4.51 10.95 -4.51
C LEU A 220 -4.32 11.84 -5.73
N GLU A 221 -3.26 11.60 -6.51
CA GLU A 221 -2.89 12.44 -7.67
C GLU A 221 -3.74 12.14 -8.90
N GLN A 222 -4.09 10.87 -9.13
CA GLN A 222 -4.87 10.42 -10.29
C GLN A 222 -5.99 9.45 -9.89
N PRO A 223 -6.91 9.86 -9.01
CA PRO A 223 -7.90 8.95 -8.42
C PRO A 223 -8.82 8.27 -9.44
N ALA A 224 -9.13 8.93 -10.57
CA ALA A 224 -9.99 8.35 -11.59
C ALA A 224 -9.34 7.14 -12.29
N ALA A 225 -8.05 7.25 -12.63
CA ALA A 225 -7.31 6.16 -13.26
C ALA A 225 -7.14 4.97 -12.29
N VAL A 226 -6.80 5.26 -11.03
CA VAL A 226 -6.63 4.24 -9.99
C VAL A 226 -7.98 3.58 -9.66
N THR A 227 -9.08 4.34 -9.56
CA THR A 227 -10.44 3.81 -9.38
C THR A 227 -10.81 2.82 -10.48
N THR A 228 -10.52 3.17 -11.74
CA THR A 228 -10.81 2.30 -12.89
C THR A 228 -10.03 0.99 -12.81
N ALA A 229 -8.74 1.04 -12.47
CA ALA A 229 -7.90 -0.16 -12.36
C ALA A 229 -8.36 -1.05 -11.20
N LEU A 230 -8.63 -0.47 -10.03
CA LEU A 230 -9.14 -1.20 -8.86
C LEU A 230 -10.50 -1.85 -9.12
N ALA A 231 -11.42 -1.15 -9.79
CA ALA A 231 -12.73 -1.71 -10.12
C ALA A 231 -12.62 -2.93 -11.05
N ARG A 232 -11.78 -2.85 -12.10
CA ARG A 232 -11.52 -3.99 -12.99
C ARG A 232 -10.88 -5.16 -12.25
N TRP A 233 -9.91 -4.89 -11.40
CA TRP A 233 -9.28 -5.93 -10.59
C TRP A 233 -10.31 -6.62 -9.68
N LEU A 234 -11.16 -5.87 -8.96
CA LEU A 234 -12.18 -6.43 -8.08
C LEU A 234 -13.23 -7.26 -8.84
N GLN A 235 -13.60 -6.87 -10.05
CA GLN A 235 -14.47 -7.69 -10.90
C GLN A 235 -13.85 -9.06 -11.20
N ARG A 236 -12.54 -9.11 -11.50
CA ARG A 236 -11.81 -10.37 -11.70
C ARG A 236 -11.76 -11.22 -10.42
N VAL A 237 -11.56 -10.58 -9.27
CA VAL A 237 -11.56 -11.26 -7.97
C VAL A 237 -12.91 -11.91 -7.69
N ASP A 238 -14.01 -11.17 -7.86
CA ASP A 238 -15.37 -11.66 -7.61
C ASP A 238 -15.75 -12.80 -8.57
N ALA A 239 -15.35 -12.69 -9.84
CA ALA A 239 -15.57 -13.75 -10.82
C ALA A 239 -14.83 -15.05 -10.45
N ALA A 240 -13.59 -14.94 -9.97
CA ALA A 240 -12.79 -16.08 -9.57
C ALA A 240 -13.36 -16.78 -8.31
N THR A 241 -13.80 -16.00 -7.30
CA THR A 241 -14.42 -16.53 -6.08
C THR A 241 -15.80 -17.13 -6.32
N GLY A 242 -16.61 -16.54 -7.21
CA GLY A 242 -17.95 -17.06 -7.56
C GLY A 242 -17.91 -18.41 -8.26
N SER A 243 -16.87 -18.66 -9.07
CA SER A 243 -16.68 -19.93 -9.78
C SER A 243 -16.23 -21.08 -8.87
N SER A 244 -15.63 -20.80 -7.71
CA SER A 244 -15.15 -21.81 -6.77
C SER A 244 -16.24 -22.35 -5.83
N GLY A 245 -17.38 -21.68 -5.73
CA GLY A 245 -18.51 -22.05 -4.87
C GLY A 245 -19.51 -23.05 -5.49
N THR A 246 -19.30 -23.48 -6.74
CA THR A 246 -20.23 -24.35 -7.50
C THR A 246 -19.71 -25.77 -7.72
N ARG A 247 -18.73 -26.24 -6.95
CA ARG A 247 -18.24 -27.61 -7.01
C ARG A 247 -18.54 -28.39 -5.74
#